data_4126ad17eae6246b38b9c1da3f151097
#
_entry.id   4126ad17eae6246b38b9c1da3f151097
#
_cell.length_a   1.000
_cell.length_b   1.000
_cell.length_c   1.000
_cell.angle_alpha   90.00
_cell.angle_beta   90.00
_cell.angle_gamma   90.00
#
_symmetry.space_group_name_H-M   'P 1'
#
loop_
_entity.id
_entity.type
_entity.pdbx_description
1 polymer ?
#
loop_
_entity_poly.entity_id
_entity_poly.type
_entity_poly.pdbx_seq_one_letter_code
_entity_poly.pdbx_strand_id
1 'polypeptide(L)'
;MRLPFTDSAEQALKIAEKESKLLKHYYIGSEHLLLGLCKEQNGVASAVLRNVITNIDDVYDLIRDLTVSGHGTLLKERAGLTPRTERILQDAESLAEKYHSGTIGTEHILLAIIREGHNCAVQILLALKKNPTEIYIQTLLAMGEDPRDAKEDSKIGPKKKKGENILDSISKDLTKLAREGKLDPVIGRNDEITRVVQILSRRTKNNPCLVGEPGVGKTAIVEGLALRIVSGEVPETVKDKRVLSLDLSGMVAGTKYRGEFEERMKKLIKEVTESNDIILFIDEIHTIIGAGGSEGS
;
A
#
# COMPACT_ATOMS: atom_id res chain seq x y z
N MET A 1 15.06 16.48 -22.31
CA MET A 1 15.97 15.48 -22.93
C MET A 1 16.02 14.32 -21.95
N ARG A 2 15.74 13.11 -22.38
CA ARG A 2 15.89 11.95 -21.48
C ARG A 2 17.37 11.62 -21.33
N LEU A 3 17.82 11.39 -20.09
CA LEU A 3 19.19 10.93 -19.84
C LEU A 3 19.37 9.51 -20.44
N PRO A 4 20.54 9.20 -21.05
CA PRO A 4 20.83 7.85 -21.53
C PRO A 4 21.07 6.90 -20.36
N PHE A 5 20.78 5.61 -20.57
CA PHE A 5 21.14 4.56 -19.62
C PHE A 5 22.63 4.20 -19.74
N THR A 6 23.22 3.75 -18.64
CA THR A 6 24.54 3.10 -18.68
C THR A 6 24.42 1.71 -19.36
N ASP A 7 25.53 1.17 -19.86
CA ASP A 7 25.56 -0.17 -20.47
C ASP A 7 25.02 -1.25 -19.48
N SER A 8 25.39 -1.15 -18.21
CA SER A 8 24.89 -2.04 -17.15
C SER A 8 23.39 -1.88 -16.90
N ALA A 9 22.86 -0.67 -16.94
CA ALA A 9 21.43 -0.43 -16.80
C ALA A 9 20.65 -0.98 -18.00
N GLU A 10 21.14 -0.76 -19.24
CA GLU A 10 20.54 -1.37 -20.43
C GLU A 10 20.57 -2.90 -20.37
N GLN A 11 21.68 -3.47 -19.93
CA GLN A 11 21.80 -4.91 -19.76
C GLN A 11 20.80 -5.45 -18.72
N ALA A 12 20.64 -4.76 -17.57
CA ALA A 12 19.67 -5.13 -16.56
C ALA A 12 18.23 -5.08 -17.11
N LEU A 13 17.89 -4.07 -17.92
CA LEU A 13 16.57 -3.97 -18.58
C LEU A 13 16.34 -5.10 -19.59
N LYS A 14 17.35 -5.45 -20.41
CA LYS A 14 17.29 -6.59 -21.34
C LYS A 14 17.11 -7.92 -20.59
N ILE A 15 17.79 -8.09 -19.46
CA ILE A 15 17.60 -9.28 -18.60
C ILE A 15 16.18 -9.27 -18.03
N ALA A 16 15.66 -8.15 -17.54
CA ALA A 16 14.30 -8.03 -17.00
C ALA A 16 13.25 -8.46 -18.05
N GLU A 17 13.41 -8.04 -19.32
CA GLU A 17 12.54 -8.45 -20.40
C GLU A 17 12.65 -9.97 -20.67
N LYS A 18 13.86 -10.53 -20.67
CA LYS A 18 14.06 -11.98 -20.86
C LYS A 18 13.42 -12.78 -19.72
N GLU A 19 13.57 -12.32 -18.48
CA GLU A 19 12.99 -12.98 -17.30
C GLU A 19 11.45 -12.92 -17.30
N SER A 20 10.84 -11.83 -17.74
CA SER A 20 9.40 -11.76 -17.89
C SER A 20 8.87 -12.83 -18.87
N LYS A 21 9.56 -13.02 -19.99
CA LYS A 21 9.22 -14.06 -20.98
C LYS A 21 9.41 -15.48 -20.42
N LEU A 22 10.48 -15.74 -19.66
CA LEU A 22 10.72 -17.03 -19.02
C LEU A 22 9.65 -17.37 -17.98
N LEU A 23 9.19 -16.37 -17.23
CA LEU A 23 8.08 -16.48 -16.28
C LEU A 23 6.70 -16.52 -16.95
N LYS A 24 6.63 -16.43 -18.28
CA LYS A 24 5.41 -16.38 -19.09
C LYS A 24 4.50 -15.20 -18.75
N HIS A 25 5.10 -14.08 -18.32
CA HIS A 25 4.40 -12.83 -18.11
C HIS A 25 4.35 -12.01 -19.40
N TYR A 26 3.22 -11.38 -19.67
CA TYR A 26 3.01 -10.52 -20.85
C TYR A 26 3.49 -9.08 -20.64
N TYR A 27 3.99 -8.76 -19.43
CA TYR A 27 4.40 -7.44 -19.00
C TYR A 27 5.76 -7.48 -18.30
N ILE A 28 6.42 -6.33 -18.21
CA ILE A 28 7.63 -6.14 -17.41
C ILE A 28 7.26 -5.31 -16.17
N GLY A 29 7.21 -5.95 -15.01
CA GLY A 29 6.94 -5.33 -13.72
C GLY A 29 8.21 -5.04 -12.93
N SER A 30 8.06 -4.46 -11.74
CA SER A 30 9.17 -4.16 -10.82
C SER A 30 9.93 -5.42 -10.36
N GLU A 31 9.25 -6.55 -10.25
CA GLU A 31 9.83 -7.86 -9.95
C GLU A 31 10.83 -8.30 -11.01
N HIS A 32 10.53 -8.04 -12.28
CA HIS A 32 11.44 -8.35 -13.38
C HIS A 32 12.63 -7.38 -13.39
N LEU A 33 12.40 -6.09 -13.05
CA LEU A 33 13.51 -5.14 -12.86
C LEU A 33 14.45 -5.62 -11.75
N LEU A 34 13.91 -6.09 -10.62
CA LEU A 34 14.72 -6.64 -9.52
C LEU A 34 15.56 -7.82 -9.98
N LEU A 35 14.97 -8.78 -10.73
CA LEU A 35 15.73 -9.91 -11.32
C LEU A 35 16.81 -9.43 -12.28
N GLY A 36 16.50 -8.43 -13.10
CA GLY A 36 17.47 -7.82 -14.01
C GLY A 36 18.68 -7.24 -13.29
N LEU A 37 18.41 -6.47 -12.22
CA LEU A 37 19.44 -5.87 -11.38
C LEU A 37 20.26 -6.92 -10.60
N CYS A 38 19.65 -8.02 -10.16
CA CYS A 38 20.35 -9.10 -9.47
C CYS A 38 21.28 -9.88 -10.40
N LYS A 39 20.88 -10.10 -11.66
CA LYS A 39 21.60 -10.92 -12.64
C LYS A 39 22.62 -10.16 -13.47
N GLU A 40 22.48 -8.86 -13.57
CA GLU A 40 23.50 -7.99 -14.13
C GLU A 40 24.72 -8.03 -13.21
N GLN A 41 25.95 -8.11 -13.78
CA GLN A 41 27.13 -8.43 -12.96
C GLN A 41 28.03 -7.23 -12.65
N ASN A 42 27.90 -6.14 -13.38
CA ASN A 42 28.88 -5.05 -13.35
C ASN A 42 28.36 -3.75 -12.71
N GLY A 43 27.06 -3.64 -12.48
CA GLY A 43 26.42 -2.44 -11.93
C GLY A 43 26.50 -2.36 -10.41
N VAL A 44 26.38 -1.13 -9.90
CA VAL A 44 26.34 -0.84 -8.47
C VAL A 44 25.20 -1.60 -7.77
N ALA A 45 24.00 -1.64 -8.39
CA ALA A 45 22.87 -2.35 -7.81
C ALA A 45 23.15 -3.84 -7.62
N SER A 46 23.79 -4.49 -8.58
CA SER A 46 24.12 -5.92 -8.49
C SER A 46 25.13 -6.19 -7.38
N ALA A 47 26.10 -5.29 -7.16
CA ALA A 47 27.06 -5.40 -6.06
C ALA A 47 26.37 -5.31 -4.69
N VAL A 48 25.43 -4.39 -4.53
CA VAL A 48 24.64 -4.23 -3.29
C VAL A 48 23.71 -5.44 -3.09
N LEU A 49 22.96 -5.83 -4.13
CA LEU A 49 21.97 -6.90 -4.04
C LEU A 49 22.58 -8.29 -3.78
N ARG A 50 23.78 -8.57 -4.27
CA ARG A 50 24.51 -9.82 -3.97
C ARG A 50 24.81 -10.00 -2.48
N ASN A 51 25.02 -8.92 -1.75
CA ASN A 51 25.22 -8.97 -0.29
C ASN A 51 23.91 -9.20 0.47
N VAL A 52 22.78 -8.93 -0.18
CA VAL A 52 21.45 -8.99 0.43
C VAL A 52 20.69 -10.26 0.04
N ILE A 53 20.73 -10.61 -1.24
CA ILE A 53 20.04 -11.78 -1.82
C ILE A 53 21.06 -12.86 -2.06
N THR A 54 21.11 -13.84 -1.18
CA THR A 54 22.06 -14.95 -1.23
C THR A 54 21.66 -16.06 -2.19
N ASN A 55 20.36 -16.22 -2.42
CA ASN A 55 19.81 -17.21 -3.34
C ASN A 55 18.75 -16.55 -4.25
N ILE A 56 19.00 -16.57 -5.55
CA ILE A 56 18.10 -15.99 -6.54
C ILE A 56 16.83 -16.84 -6.74
N ASP A 57 16.88 -18.13 -6.44
CA ASP A 57 15.74 -19.03 -6.60
C ASP A 57 14.61 -18.66 -5.64
N ASP A 58 14.94 -18.18 -4.43
CA ASP A 58 13.94 -17.67 -3.47
C ASP A 58 13.16 -16.48 -4.05
N VAL A 59 13.80 -15.63 -4.88
CA VAL A 59 13.14 -14.53 -5.58
C VAL A 59 12.16 -15.06 -6.62
N TYR A 60 12.53 -16.10 -7.38
CA TYR A 60 11.65 -16.72 -8.37
C TYR A 60 10.41 -17.35 -7.73
N ASP A 61 10.60 -18.07 -6.62
CA ASP A 61 9.49 -18.71 -5.90
C ASP A 61 8.51 -17.65 -5.36
N LEU A 62 9.02 -16.56 -4.79
CA LEU A 62 8.18 -15.44 -4.33
C LEU A 62 7.46 -14.74 -5.49
N ILE A 63 8.09 -14.58 -6.65
CA ILE A 63 7.41 -14.03 -7.84
C ILE A 63 6.25 -14.93 -8.23
N ARG A 64 6.44 -16.24 -8.28
CA ARG A 64 5.38 -17.20 -8.63
C ARG A 64 4.23 -17.10 -7.64
N ASP A 65 4.52 -17.09 -6.33
CA ASP A 65 3.50 -17.02 -5.29
C ASP A 65 2.70 -15.71 -5.34
N LEU A 66 3.36 -14.57 -5.53
CA LEU A 66 2.73 -13.27 -5.60
C LEU A 66 1.90 -13.07 -6.90
N THR A 67 2.32 -13.67 -8.00
CA THR A 67 1.62 -13.53 -9.29
C THR A 67 0.43 -14.49 -9.44
N VAL A 68 0.47 -15.66 -8.81
CA VAL A 68 -0.68 -16.60 -8.78
C VAL A 68 -1.81 -16.05 -7.89
N SER A 69 -1.48 -15.32 -6.83
CA SER A 69 -2.46 -14.70 -5.90
C SER A 69 -3.11 -13.43 -6.45
N GLY A 70 -2.59 -12.82 -7.49
CA GLY A 70 -3.03 -11.53 -8.06
C GLY A 70 -3.62 -11.66 -9.45
N HIS A 71 -4.94 -11.76 -9.56
CA HIS A 71 -5.82 -11.40 -10.70
C HIS A 71 -5.16 -11.29 -12.08
N GLY A 72 -4.78 -12.43 -12.64
CA GLY A 72 -4.16 -12.54 -13.99
C GLY A 72 -5.11 -12.30 -15.18
N THR A 73 -6.29 -11.70 -15.00
CA THR A 73 -7.31 -11.60 -16.05
C THR A 73 -7.37 -10.24 -16.76
N LEU A 74 -6.80 -9.19 -16.22
CA LEU A 74 -6.93 -7.83 -16.79
C LEU A 74 -5.69 -7.29 -17.53
N LEU A 75 -4.54 -8.00 -17.51
CA LEU A 75 -3.29 -7.51 -18.10
C LEU A 75 -2.91 -8.18 -19.44
N LYS A 76 -3.78 -9.03 -20.01
CA LYS A 76 -3.53 -9.70 -21.28
C LYS A 76 -3.40 -8.76 -22.50
N GLU A 77 -3.79 -7.50 -22.36
CA GLU A 77 -3.86 -6.56 -23.49
C GLU A 77 -2.67 -5.58 -23.62
N ARG A 78 -1.72 -5.58 -22.66
CA ARG A 78 -0.57 -4.66 -22.74
C ARG A 78 0.75 -5.42 -22.65
N ALA A 79 1.34 -5.71 -23.78
CA ALA A 79 2.75 -6.09 -23.86
C ALA A 79 3.64 -4.88 -23.56
N GLY A 80 4.67 -5.04 -22.72
CA GLY A 80 5.64 -3.98 -22.39
C GLY A 80 5.73 -3.65 -20.92
N LEU A 81 6.23 -2.47 -20.59
CA LEU A 81 6.37 -1.99 -19.21
C LEU A 81 5.01 -1.74 -18.58
N THR A 82 4.84 -2.12 -17.31
CA THR A 82 3.65 -1.69 -16.56
C THR A 82 3.71 -0.17 -16.31
N PRO A 83 2.56 0.52 -16.15
CA PRO A 83 2.56 1.95 -15.83
C PRO A 83 3.35 2.30 -14.57
N ARG A 84 3.44 1.36 -13.63
CA ARG A 84 4.27 1.51 -12.42
C ARG A 84 5.75 1.41 -12.74
N THR A 85 6.14 0.47 -13.58
CA THR A 85 7.53 0.31 -14.02
C THR A 85 8.00 1.52 -14.82
N GLU A 86 7.14 2.09 -15.67
CA GLU A 86 7.44 3.33 -16.38
C GLU A 86 7.69 4.50 -15.42
N ARG A 87 6.89 4.64 -14.35
CA ARG A 87 7.10 5.66 -13.31
C ARG A 87 8.41 5.43 -12.54
N ILE A 88 8.75 4.18 -12.22
CA ILE A 88 10.01 3.84 -11.57
C ILE A 88 11.20 4.29 -12.44
N LEU A 89 11.15 4.07 -13.75
CA LEU A 89 12.22 4.51 -14.65
C LEU A 89 12.27 6.04 -14.80
N GLN A 90 11.14 6.74 -14.76
CA GLN A 90 11.10 8.21 -14.71
C GLN A 90 11.66 8.75 -13.38
N ASP A 91 11.35 8.09 -12.26
CA ASP A 91 11.90 8.41 -10.96
C ASP A 91 13.42 8.15 -10.92
N ALA A 92 13.91 7.11 -11.61
CA ALA A 92 15.35 6.84 -11.75
C ALA A 92 16.06 7.93 -12.53
N GLU A 93 15.47 8.50 -13.59
CA GLU A 93 15.98 9.66 -14.31
C GLU A 93 16.09 10.88 -13.38
N SER A 94 15.04 11.17 -12.61
CA SER A 94 15.03 12.26 -11.64
C SER A 94 16.09 12.09 -10.53
N LEU A 95 16.38 10.85 -10.11
CA LEU A 95 17.44 10.56 -9.15
C LEU A 95 18.82 10.73 -9.78
N ALA A 96 19.01 10.33 -11.05
CA ALA A 96 20.25 10.58 -11.76
C ALA A 96 20.56 12.09 -11.89
N GLU A 97 19.55 12.91 -12.17
CA GLU A 97 19.66 14.37 -12.17
C GLU A 97 20.00 14.91 -10.77
N LYS A 98 19.32 14.44 -9.72
CA LYS A 98 19.54 14.83 -8.32
C LYS A 98 20.98 14.58 -7.89
N TYR A 99 21.55 13.43 -8.24
CA TYR A 99 22.92 13.04 -7.91
C TYR A 99 23.94 13.45 -8.99
N HIS A 100 23.57 14.39 -9.87
CA HIS A 100 24.43 14.96 -10.89
C HIS A 100 25.09 13.91 -11.80
N SER A 101 24.45 12.76 -11.98
CA SER A 101 24.87 11.74 -12.93
C SER A 101 24.37 12.10 -14.33
N GLY A 102 25.26 12.10 -15.30
CA GLY A 102 24.90 12.33 -16.71
C GLY A 102 24.17 11.16 -17.37
N THR A 103 24.00 10.05 -16.65
CA THR A 103 23.40 8.79 -17.15
C THR A 103 22.58 8.10 -16.06
N ILE A 104 21.59 7.32 -16.46
CA ILE A 104 20.79 6.50 -15.57
C ILE A 104 21.50 5.16 -15.36
N GLY A 105 22.08 4.95 -14.17
CA GLY A 105 22.74 3.71 -13.78
C GLY A 105 21.78 2.71 -13.11
N THR A 106 22.28 1.50 -12.85
CA THR A 106 21.56 0.44 -12.12
C THR A 106 21.18 0.87 -10.71
N GLU A 107 22.03 1.66 -10.05
CA GLU A 107 21.81 2.27 -8.73
C GLU A 107 20.59 3.17 -8.71
N HIS A 108 20.41 4.03 -9.71
CA HIS A 108 19.25 4.92 -9.80
C HIS A 108 17.95 4.13 -9.96
N ILE A 109 17.97 3.02 -10.73
CA ILE A 109 16.82 2.13 -10.89
C ILE A 109 16.50 1.44 -9.55
N LEU A 110 17.51 0.95 -8.82
CA LEU A 110 17.32 0.31 -7.51
C LEU A 110 16.77 1.30 -6.48
N LEU A 111 17.33 2.51 -6.41
CA LEU A 111 16.84 3.57 -5.54
C LEU A 111 15.39 3.95 -5.86
N ALA A 112 15.03 4.05 -7.15
CA ALA A 112 13.67 4.35 -7.58
C ALA A 112 12.67 3.25 -7.22
N ILE A 113 13.04 1.97 -7.36
CA ILE A 113 12.23 0.82 -6.93
C ILE A 113 11.92 0.93 -5.43
N ILE A 114 12.95 1.16 -4.61
CA ILE A 114 12.79 1.22 -3.16
C ILE A 114 12.01 2.47 -2.75
N ARG A 115 12.26 3.60 -3.40
CA ARG A 115 11.58 4.88 -3.13
C ARG A 115 10.08 4.83 -3.44
N GLU A 116 9.66 4.16 -4.50
CA GLU A 116 8.23 3.98 -4.84
C GLU A 116 7.50 3.17 -3.75
N GLY A 117 8.13 2.14 -3.21
CA GLY A 117 7.74 1.46 -1.97
C GLY A 117 6.55 0.50 -2.06
N HIS A 118 5.60 0.71 -2.99
CA HIS A 118 4.37 -0.10 -3.14
C HIS A 118 4.41 -1.06 -4.33
N ASN A 119 5.58 -1.56 -4.69
CA ASN A 119 5.76 -2.44 -5.83
C ASN A 119 6.11 -3.87 -5.44
N CYS A 120 6.00 -4.80 -6.39
CA CYS A 120 6.24 -6.21 -6.17
C CYS A 120 7.70 -6.50 -5.74
N ALA A 121 8.68 -5.77 -6.29
CA ALA A 121 10.08 -5.92 -5.90
C ALA A 121 10.32 -5.63 -4.41
N VAL A 122 9.72 -4.55 -3.88
CA VAL A 122 9.80 -4.23 -2.45
C VAL A 122 9.11 -5.29 -1.60
N GLN A 123 7.96 -5.83 -2.04
CA GLN A 123 7.27 -6.91 -1.34
C GLN A 123 8.14 -8.18 -1.28
N ILE A 124 8.84 -8.52 -2.37
CA ILE A 124 9.79 -9.63 -2.41
C ILE A 124 10.93 -9.40 -1.41
N LEU A 125 11.54 -8.21 -1.40
CA LEU A 125 12.60 -7.89 -0.44
C LEU A 125 12.13 -8.03 1.02
N LEU A 126 10.93 -7.57 1.33
CA LEU A 126 10.32 -7.71 2.66
C LEU A 126 10.02 -9.17 3.01
N ALA A 127 9.52 -9.97 2.06
CA ALA A 127 9.27 -11.41 2.24
C ALA A 127 10.57 -12.18 2.51
N LEU A 128 11.67 -11.77 1.88
CA LEU A 128 13.02 -12.25 2.16
C LEU A 128 13.60 -11.73 3.50
N LYS A 129 12.79 -10.99 4.28
CA LYS A 129 13.20 -10.33 5.55
C LYS A 129 14.36 -9.34 5.37
N LYS A 130 14.46 -8.71 4.21
CA LYS A 130 15.44 -7.68 3.92
C LYS A 130 14.81 -6.30 4.13
N ASN A 131 15.60 -5.38 4.69
CA ASN A 131 15.15 -4.02 4.94
C ASN A 131 15.41 -3.13 3.72
N PRO A 132 14.37 -2.64 2.98
CA PRO A 132 14.57 -1.80 1.82
C PRO A 132 15.31 -0.49 2.14
N THR A 133 15.09 0.08 3.33
CA THR A 133 15.79 1.31 3.75
C THR A 133 17.30 1.09 3.89
N GLU A 134 17.70 -0.06 4.39
CA GLU A 134 19.10 -0.41 4.52
C GLU A 134 19.76 -0.61 3.15
N ILE A 135 19.07 -1.27 2.23
CA ILE A 135 19.52 -1.43 0.83
C ILE A 135 19.67 -0.07 0.16
N TYR A 136 18.72 0.85 0.40
CA TYR A 136 18.80 2.21 -0.12
C TYR A 136 20.06 2.93 0.38
N ILE A 137 20.32 2.89 1.69
CA ILE A 137 21.50 3.48 2.31
C ILE A 137 22.78 2.87 1.76
N GLN A 138 22.85 1.54 1.63
CA GLN A 138 24.01 0.84 1.06
C GLN A 138 24.23 1.24 -0.40
N THR A 139 23.17 1.48 -1.16
CA THR A 139 23.25 1.93 -2.55
C THR A 139 23.82 3.34 -2.62
N LEU A 140 23.36 4.28 -1.77
CA LEU A 140 23.94 5.63 -1.70
C LEU A 140 25.43 5.61 -1.33
N LEU A 141 25.80 4.81 -0.34
CA LEU A 141 27.20 4.64 0.05
C LEU A 141 28.06 4.08 -1.09
N ALA A 142 27.53 3.12 -1.86
CA ALA A 142 28.23 2.56 -3.01
C ALA A 142 28.38 3.56 -4.17
N MET A 143 27.51 4.57 -4.25
CA MET A 143 27.62 5.70 -5.18
C MET A 143 28.58 6.78 -4.68
N GLY A 144 28.98 6.75 -3.41
CA GLY A 144 29.78 7.80 -2.77
C GLY A 144 28.95 8.99 -2.25
N GLU A 145 27.64 8.82 -2.15
CA GLU A 145 26.69 9.84 -1.70
C GLU A 145 26.46 9.79 -0.17
N ASP A 146 26.00 10.90 0.42
CA ASP A 146 25.79 10.99 1.87
C ASP A 146 24.53 10.19 2.29
N PRO A 147 24.65 9.20 3.21
CA PRO A 147 23.49 8.46 3.72
C PRO A 147 22.44 9.33 4.41
N ARG A 148 22.78 10.56 4.81
CA ARG A 148 21.83 11.53 5.39
C ARG A 148 20.79 11.99 4.38
N ASP A 149 21.11 11.96 3.08
CA ASP A 149 20.18 12.25 2.00
C ASP A 149 19.03 11.23 1.96
N ALA A 150 19.27 10.01 2.47
CA ALA A 150 18.19 9.03 2.68
C ALA A 150 17.12 9.51 3.67
N LYS A 151 17.45 10.40 4.62
CA LYS A 151 16.49 10.99 5.56
C LYS A 151 15.70 12.14 4.93
N GLU A 152 16.27 12.86 3.98
CA GLU A 152 15.55 13.88 3.20
C GLU A 152 14.67 13.22 2.12
N ASP A 153 15.13 12.12 1.55
CA ASP A 153 14.32 11.22 0.72
C ASP A 153 13.36 10.35 1.57
N SER A 154 12.92 10.80 2.75
CA SER A 154 12.05 10.10 3.71
C SER A 154 10.72 9.56 3.13
N LYS A 155 10.70 9.28 1.85
CA LYS A 155 9.75 8.55 1.03
C LYS A 155 10.19 7.10 0.77
N ILE A 156 11.26 6.64 1.45
CA ILE A 156 11.75 5.26 1.35
C ILE A 156 10.78 4.36 2.10
N GLY A 157 10.13 3.53 1.37
CA GLY A 157 9.02 2.70 1.84
C GLY A 157 7.69 3.20 1.30
N PRO A 158 6.61 2.48 1.55
CA PRO A 158 5.31 2.93 1.14
C PRO A 158 5.16 4.38 1.54
N LYS A 159 4.99 5.27 0.56
CA LYS A 159 4.76 6.69 0.82
C LYS A 159 3.66 6.75 1.88
N LYS A 160 4.04 6.93 3.14
CA LYS A 160 3.16 7.68 4.02
C LYS A 160 3.10 9.04 3.36
N LYS A 161 2.06 9.29 2.57
CA LYS A 161 1.70 10.65 2.22
C LYS A 161 1.79 11.38 3.54
N LYS A 162 2.50 12.52 3.57
CA LYS A 162 2.49 13.44 4.70
C LYS A 162 1.01 13.74 4.95
N GLY A 163 0.39 13.06 5.93
CA GLY A 163 -1.05 13.07 6.14
C GLY A 163 -1.82 11.77 5.81
N GLU A 164 -1.22 10.70 5.32
CA GLU A 164 -1.89 9.39 5.40
C GLU A 164 -1.80 8.93 6.86
N ASN A 165 -2.86 9.21 7.58
CA ASN A 165 -3.17 8.66 8.88
C ASN A 165 -3.17 7.13 8.73
N ILE A 166 -2.79 6.40 9.78
CA ILE A 166 -2.94 4.93 9.82
C ILE A 166 -4.35 4.55 9.36
N LEU A 167 -5.35 5.36 9.70
CA LEU A 167 -6.72 5.29 9.23
C LEU A 167 -6.86 5.10 7.71
N ASP A 168 -6.19 5.91 6.90
CA ASP A 168 -6.34 5.85 5.44
C ASP A 168 -5.72 4.57 4.83
N SER A 169 -4.79 3.91 5.55
CA SER A 169 -4.16 2.67 5.09
C SER A 169 -4.94 1.39 5.45
N ILE A 170 -5.78 1.45 6.50
CA ILE A 170 -6.52 0.32 7.06
C ILE A 170 -8.04 0.52 7.01
N SER A 171 -8.52 1.58 6.38
CA SER A 171 -9.94 1.87 6.23
C SER A 171 -10.32 2.21 4.79
N LYS A 172 -11.57 1.94 4.45
CA LYS A 172 -12.21 2.30 3.20
C LYS A 172 -13.08 3.53 3.42
N ASP A 173 -12.77 4.65 2.73
CA ASP A 173 -13.59 5.87 2.84
C ASP A 173 -14.87 5.74 2.01
N LEU A 174 -15.98 5.45 2.69
CA LEU A 174 -17.29 5.29 2.06
C LEU A 174 -17.84 6.62 1.54
N THR A 175 -17.55 7.73 2.23
CA THR A 175 -17.97 9.08 1.79
C THR A 175 -17.29 9.48 0.49
N LYS A 176 -16.00 9.14 0.33
CA LYS A 176 -15.26 9.34 -0.91
C LYS A 176 -15.86 8.49 -2.04
N LEU A 177 -16.15 7.22 -1.78
CA LEU A 177 -16.76 6.32 -2.76
C LEU A 177 -18.17 6.80 -3.17
N ALA A 178 -18.96 7.35 -2.23
CA ALA A 178 -20.26 7.96 -2.51
C ALA A 178 -20.10 9.16 -3.45
N ARG A 179 -19.13 10.06 -3.22
CA ARG A 179 -18.85 11.21 -4.11
C ARG A 179 -18.40 10.79 -5.50
N GLU A 180 -17.70 9.67 -5.61
CA GLU A 180 -17.24 9.10 -6.88
C GLU A 180 -18.32 8.27 -7.60
N GLY A 181 -19.54 8.15 -7.04
CA GLY A 181 -20.62 7.36 -7.59
C GLY A 181 -20.33 5.84 -7.62
N LYS A 182 -19.48 5.35 -6.72
CA LYS A 182 -19.04 3.94 -6.65
C LYS A 182 -19.82 3.11 -5.62
N LEU A 183 -20.78 3.69 -4.95
CA LEU A 183 -21.69 2.98 -4.05
C LEU A 183 -23.03 2.75 -4.74
N ASP A 184 -23.58 1.57 -4.54
CA ASP A 184 -24.93 1.24 -5.02
C ASP A 184 -25.99 1.97 -4.20
N PRO A 185 -27.15 2.35 -4.82
CA PRO A 185 -28.27 2.94 -4.08
C PRO A 185 -28.84 1.95 -3.08
N VAL A 186 -29.02 2.41 -1.85
CA VAL A 186 -29.57 1.59 -0.77
C VAL A 186 -31.10 1.69 -0.75
N ILE A 187 -31.78 0.58 -0.97
CA ILE A 187 -33.26 0.52 -1.05
C ILE A 187 -33.82 -0.14 0.22
N GLY A 188 -34.91 0.42 0.75
CA GLY A 188 -35.69 -0.20 1.84
C GLY A 188 -35.04 -0.11 3.23
N ARG A 189 -34.04 0.79 3.44
CA ARG A 189 -33.34 0.97 4.73
C ARG A 189 -33.42 2.40 5.28
N ASN A 190 -34.40 3.17 4.82
CA ASN A 190 -34.52 4.58 5.19
C ASN A 190 -34.73 4.81 6.69
N ASP A 191 -35.50 3.95 7.35
CA ASP A 191 -35.80 4.09 8.77
C ASP A 191 -34.59 3.80 9.64
N GLU A 192 -33.85 2.74 9.31
CA GLU A 192 -32.60 2.37 10.01
C GLU A 192 -31.53 3.44 9.83
N ILE A 193 -31.33 3.97 8.60
CA ILE A 193 -30.36 5.03 8.34
C ILE A 193 -30.77 6.29 9.11
N THR A 194 -32.05 6.67 9.10
CA THR A 194 -32.55 7.80 9.86
C THR A 194 -32.30 7.64 11.35
N ARG A 195 -32.50 6.43 11.88
CA ARG A 195 -32.22 6.11 13.28
C ARG A 195 -30.74 6.23 13.63
N VAL A 196 -29.86 5.76 12.76
CA VAL A 196 -28.41 5.92 12.90
C VAL A 196 -28.02 7.41 12.95
N VAL A 197 -28.51 8.22 12.03
CA VAL A 197 -28.29 9.66 11.98
C VAL A 197 -28.77 10.34 13.27
N GLN A 198 -29.96 9.99 13.77
CA GLN A 198 -30.50 10.52 15.04
C GLN A 198 -29.60 10.20 16.23
N ILE A 199 -29.06 8.96 16.30
CA ILE A 199 -28.15 8.57 17.37
C ILE A 199 -26.83 9.31 17.27
N LEU A 200 -26.21 9.38 16.08
CA LEU A 200 -24.97 10.11 15.85
C LEU A 200 -25.07 11.60 16.19
N SER A 201 -26.26 12.19 16.05
CA SER A 201 -26.53 13.61 16.34
C SER A 201 -26.71 13.92 17.85
N ARG A 202 -26.69 12.93 18.72
CA ARG A 202 -26.84 13.13 20.17
C ARG A 202 -25.56 13.72 20.79
N ARG A 203 -25.72 14.45 21.89
CA ARG A 203 -24.57 14.97 22.67
C ARG A 203 -23.83 13.87 23.43
N THR A 204 -24.53 12.82 23.88
CA THR A 204 -24.01 11.68 24.62
C THR A 204 -24.66 10.41 24.10
N LYS A 205 -24.04 9.25 24.29
CA LYS A 205 -24.52 7.96 23.83
C LYS A 205 -24.81 7.96 22.31
N ASN A 206 -23.88 8.57 21.56
CA ASN A 206 -23.96 8.83 20.13
C ASN A 206 -23.29 7.73 19.26
N ASN A 207 -22.97 6.58 19.85
CA ASN A 207 -22.39 5.46 19.12
C ASN A 207 -23.46 4.40 18.85
N PRO A 208 -24.03 4.33 17.64
CA PRO A 208 -25.03 3.31 17.29
C PRO A 208 -24.37 1.94 17.13
N CYS A 209 -25.09 0.88 17.51
CA CYS A 209 -24.72 -0.51 17.24
C CYS A 209 -25.77 -1.13 16.34
N LEU A 210 -25.35 -1.68 15.19
CA LEU A 210 -26.20 -2.43 14.27
C LEU A 210 -26.18 -3.91 14.66
N VAL A 211 -27.32 -4.42 15.08
CA VAL A 211 -27.49 -5.83 15.49
C VAL A 211 -28.37 -6.55 14.48
N GLY A 212 -27.96 -7.74 14.10
CA GLY A 212 -28.71 -8.58 13.15
C GLY A 212 -27.89 -9.76 12.66
N GLU A 213 -28.53 -10.73 12.03
CA GLU A 213 -27.88 -11.90 11.45
C GLU A 213 -26.88 -11.52 10.33
N PRO A 214 -25.92 -12.40 10.01
CA PRO A 214 -25.06 -12.22 8.84
C PRO A 214 -25.90 -12.06 7.56
N GLY A 215 -25.47 -11.16 6.65
CA GLY A 215 -26.13 -10.97 5.36
C GLY A 215 -27.40 -10.11 5.35
N VAL A 216 -27.90 -9.63 6.50
CA VAL A 216 -29.14 -8.80 6.55
C VAL A 216 -28.93 -7.36 6.04
N GLY A 217 -27.73 -6.98 5.62
CA GLY A 217 -27.45 -5.68 5.04
C GLY A 217 -27.01 -4.60 6.06
N LYS A 218 -26.33 -4.96 7.15
CA LYS A 218 -25.78 -3.99 8.11
C LYS A 218 -24.81 -3.00 7.43
N THR A 219 -23.95 -3.48 6.56
CA THR A 219 -23.00 -2.64 5.80
C THR A 219 -23.72 -1.70 4.83
N ALA A 220 -24.82 -2.13 4.21
CA ALA A 220 -25.63 -1.30 3.33
C ALA A 220 -26.22 -0.07 4.07
N ILE A 221 -26.58 -0.20 5.36
CA ILE A 221 -27.05 0.93 6.18
C ILE A 221 -25.96 1.99 6.30
N VAL A 222 -24.70 1.58 6.45
CA VAL A 222 -23.56 2.49 6.59
C VAL A 222 -23.20 3.15 5.25
N GLU A 223 -23.31 2.40 4.14
CA GLU A 223 -23.18 2.94 2.79
C GLU A 223 -24.27 3.96 2.49
N GLY A 224 -25.53 3.68 2.91
CA GLY A 224 -26.64 4.62 2.83
C GLY A 224 -26.44 5.88 3.67
N LEU A 225 -25.82 5.79 4.84
CA LEU A 225 -25.39 6.95 5.63
C LEU A 225 -24.39 7.81 4.86
N ALA A 226 -23.38 7.19 4.24
CA ALA A 226 -22.38 7.91 3.44
C ALA A 226 -23.01 8.62 2.25
N LEU A 227 -23.97 7.98 1.56
CA LEU A 227 -24.73 8.59 0.47
C LEU A 227 -25.54 9.82 0.95
N ARG A 228 -26.23 9.72 2.10
CA ARG A 228 -27.00 10.86 2.66
C ARG A 228 -26.10 12.02 3.13
N ILE A 229 -24.91 11.73 3.64
CA ILE A 229 -23.93 12.78 3.99
C ILE A 229 -23.52 13.53 2.72
N VAL A 230 -23.26 12.82 1.63
CA VAL A 230 -22.84 13.44 0.35
C VAL A 230 -23.97 14.20 -0.30
N SER A 231 -25.22 13.72 -0.23
CA SER A 231 -26.40 14.45 -0.75
C SER A 231 -26.84 15.63 0.14
N GLY A 232 -26.25 15.76 1.35
CA GLY A 232 -26.61 16.80 2.29
C GLY A 232 -27.92 16.55 3.05
N GLU A 233 -28.47 15.33 3.01
CA GLU A 233 -29.73 14.93 3.66
C GLU A 233 -29.51 14.50 5.12
N VAL A 234 -28.65 15.19 5.84
CA VAL A 234 -28.30 14.95 7.24
C VAL A 234 -28.20 16.25 8.02
N PRO A 235 -28.40 16.23 9.37
CA PRO A 235 -28.19 17.41 10.21
C PRO A 235 -26.75 17.92 10.15
N GLU A 236 -26.56 19.21 10.44
CA GLU A 236 -25.24 19.89 10.46
C GLU A 236 -24.20 19.18 11.33
N THR A 237 -24.60 18.47 12.40
CA THR A 237 -23.72 17.70 13.27
C THR A 237 -23.01 16.52 12.59
N VAL A 238 -23.56 16.07 11.45
CA VAL A 238 -23.08 14.88 10.69
C VAL A 238 -22.66 15.24 9.27
N LYS A 239 -23.04 16.41 8.77
CA LYS A 239 -22.93 16.84 7.35
C LYS A 239 -21.49 16.79 6.80
N ASP A 240 -20.51 17.24 7.58
CA ASP A 240 -19.13 17.34 7.14
C ASP A 240 -18.27 16.15 7.60
N LYS A 241 -18.92 15.06 8.04
CA LYS A 241 -18.20 13.88 8.51
C LYS A 241 -17.79 12.95 7.38
N ARG A 242 -16.66 12.30 7.55
CA ARG A 242 -16.19 11.19 6.71
C ARG A 242 -16.58 9.87 7.36
N VAL A 243 -17.17 8.97 6.61
CA VAL A 243 -17.47 7.60 7.08
C VAL A 243 -16.36 6.66 6.61
N LEU A 244 -15.59 6.15 7.54
CA LEU A 244 -14.49 5.22 7.30
C LEU A 244 -14.86 3.82 7.78
N SER A 245 -14.83 2.85 6.88
CA SER A 245 -15.02 1.42 7.20
C SER A 245 -13.68 0.78 7.49
N LEU A 246 -13.47 0.32 8.72
CA LEU A 246 -12.21 -0.27 9.18
C LEU A 246 -12.08 -1.72 8.71
N ASP A 247 -10.93 -2.07 8.12
CA ASP A 247 -10.55 -3.45 7.81
C ASP A 247 -9.73 -4.05 8.96
N LEU A 248 -10.42 -4.73 9.88
CA LEU A 248 -9.76 -5.42 11.00
C LEU A 248 -8.92 -6.61 10.55
N SER A 249 -9.34 -7.29 9.48
CA SER A 249 -8.61 -8.45 8.95
C SER A 249 -7.25 -8.03 8.40
N GLY A 250 -7.20 -6.91 7.68
CA GLY A 250 -5.95 -6.30 7.20
C GLY A 250 -5.05 -5.82 8.34
N MET A 251 -5.62 -5.37 9.47
CA MET A 251 -4.84 -5.00 10.66
C MET A 251 -4.14 -6.20 11.31
N VAL A 252 -4.81 -7.32 11.42
CA VAL A 252 -4.29 -8.55 12.04
C VAL A 252 -3.30 -9.25 11.10
N ALA A 253 -3.59 -9.33 9.82
CA ALA A 253 -2.77 -10.05 8.84
C ALA A 253 -1.33 -9.52 8.70
N GLY A 254 -1.07 -8.28 9.09
CA GLY A 254 0.27 -7.66 9.06
C GLY A 254 1.04 -7.72 10.38
N THR A 255 0.53 -8.38 11.42
CA THR A 255 1.17 -8.43 12.75
C THR A 255 1.58 -9.86 13.09
N LYS A 256 2.88 -10.07 13.40
CA LYS A 256 3.39 -11.36 13.89
C LYS A 256 3.26 -11.52 15.41
N TYR A 257 3.11 -10.43 16.14
CA TYR A 257 3.05 -10.40 17.59
C TYR A 257 1.84 -9.59 18.06
N ARG A 258 1.19 -10.07 19.09
CA ARG A 258 0.04 -9.43 19.74
C ARG A 258 0.30 -7.96 20.11
N GLY A 259 1.50 -7.62 20.57
CA GLY A 259 1.88 -6.26 20.93
C GLY A 259 1.87 -5.28 19.74
N GLU A 260 2.13 -5.74 18.52
CA GLU A 260 2.07 -4.90 17.32
C GLU A 260 0.63 -4.52 16.96
N PHE A 261 -0.32 -5.44 17.14
CA PHE A 261 -1.75 -5.16 16.95
C PHE A 261 -2.25 -4.13 17.97
N GLU A 262 -1.89 -4.32 19.26
CA GLU A 262 -2.28 -3.40 20.33
C GLU A 262 -1.68 -1.98 20.09
N GLU A 263 -0.45 -1.90 19.61
CA GLU A 263 0.18 -0.61 19.29
C GLU A 263 -0.47 0.07 18.09
N ARG A 264 -0.81 -0.68 17.05
CA ARG A 264 -1.55 -0.16 15.87
C ARG A 264 -2.94 0.33 16.28
N MET A 265 -3.64 -0.42 17.12
CA MET A 265 -4.95 -0.05 17.64
C MET A 265 -4.88 1.23 18.48
N LYS A 266 -3.88 1.38 19.34
CA LYS A 266 -3.67 2.61 20.13
C LYS A 266 -3.42 3.83 19.23
N LYS A 267 -2.61 3.67 18.17
CA LYS A 267 -2.37 4.74 17.19
C LYS A 267 -3.64 5.12 16.44
N LEU A 268 -4.42 4.11 16.00
CA LEU A 268 -5.71 4.30 15.35
C LEU A 268 -6.67 5.11 16.23
N ILE A 269 -6.85 4.67 17.50
CA ILE A 269 -7.75 5.35 18.45
C ILE A 269 -7.31 6.80 18.66
N LYS A 270 -6.00 7.04 18.78
CA LYS A 270 -5.46 8.39 18.91
C LYS A 270 -5.81 9.26 17.71
N GLU A 271 -5.58 8.79 16.47
CA GLU A 271 -5.89 9.51 15.25
C GLU A 271 -7.39 9.82 15.11
N VAL A 272 -8.26 8.84 15.43
CA VAL A 272 -9.72 9.04 15.40
C VAL A 272 -10.15 10.07 16.47
N THR A 273 -9.55 10.02 17.66
CA THR A 273 -9.90 10.92 18.76
C THR A 273 -9.45 12.36 18.50
N GLU A 274 -8.30 12.52 17.84
CA GLU A 274 -7.77 13.83 17.44
C GLU A 274 -8.51 14.42 16.22
N SER A 275 -9.21 13.58 15.45
CA SER A 275 -9.99 13.97 14.28
C SER A 275 -11.46 14.21 14.65
N ASN A 276 -11.95 15.42 14.43
CA ASN A 276 -13.32 15.78 14.77
C ASN A 276 -14.33 15.50 13.64
N ASP A 277 -13.87 15.01 12.49
CA ASP A 277 -14.63 14.85 11.25
C ASP A 277 -14.87 13.39 10.83
N ILE A 278 -14.46 12.41 11.65
CA ILE A 278 -14.53 10.99 11.31
C ILE A 278 -15.67 10.28 12.05
N ILE A 279 -16.43 9.48 11.31
CA ILE A 279 -17.30 8.42 11.82
C ILE A 279 -16.65 7.10 11.43
N LEU A 280 -16.20 6.34 12.42
CA LEU A 280 -15.57 5.04 12.19
C LEU A 280 -16.61 3.93 12.24
N PHE A 281 -16.72 3.17 11.16
CA PHE A 281 -17.52 1.94 11.13
C PHE A 281 -16.60 0.73 11.33
N ILE A 282 -16.94 -0.09 12.31
CA ILE A 282 -16.24 -1.33 12.63
C ILE A 282 -17.20 -2.48 12.39
N ASP A 283 -16.94 -3.27 11.34
CA ASP A 283 -17.68 -4.49 11.12
C ASP A 283 -17.14 -5.62 12.01
N GLU A 284 -18.01 -6.53 12.39
CA GLU A 284 -17.66 -7.70 13.22
C GLU A 284 -16.82 -7.36 14.47
N ILE A 285 -17.25 -6.36 15.24
CA ILE A 285 -16.52 -5.87 16.43
C ILE A 285 -16.14 -6.97 17.43
N HIS A 286 -16.85 -8.11 17.42
CA HIS A 286 -16.53 -9.27 18.25
C HIS A 286 -15.16 -9.89 17.93
N THR A 287 -14.62 -9.69 16.74
CA THR A 287 -13.30 -10.20 16.35
C THR A 287 -12.17 -9.52 17.14
N ILE A 288 -12.37 -8.27 17.57
CA ILE A 288 -11.41 -7.55 18.44
C ILE A 288 -11.32 -8.22 19.80
N ILE A 289 -12.44 -8.70 20.35
CA ILE A 289 -12.50 -9.31 21.68
C ILE A 289 -11.85 -10.70 21.64
N GLY A 290 -12.02 -11.46 20.56
CA GLY A 290 -11.39 -12.77 20.37
C GLY A 290 -9.86 -12.70 20.21
N ALA A 291 -9.34 -11.65 19.61
CA ALA A 291 -7.89 -11.43 19.48
C ALA A 291 -7.21 -11.06 20.83
N GLY A 292 -8.01 -10.73 21.87
CA GLY A 292 -7.55 -10.38 23.22
C GLY A 292 -7.68 -11.50 24.29
N GLY A 293 -8.35 -12.59 24.00
CA GLY A 293 -8.56 -13.68 24.96
C GLY A 293 -7.40 -14.68 24.95
N SER A 294 -6.69 -14.79 26.07
CA SER A 294 -5.74 -15.90 26.29
C SER A 294 -6.53 -17.17 26.62
N GLU A 295 -6.35 -18.22 25.84
CA GLU A 295 -6.45 -19.57 26.40
C GLU A 295 -5.33 -19.72 27.43
N GLY A 296 -5.69 -19.92 28.68
CA GLY A 296 -4.73 -20.15 29.75
C GLY A 296 -5.36 -20.10 31.12
N SER A 297 -6.13 -21.13 31.48
CA SER A 297 -6.26 -21.65 32.86
C SER A 297 -6.62 -23.10 32.81
#